data_6145b5f3b36eb73b7889b9c8cee2a2f0
#
_entry.id   6145b5f3b36eb73b7889b9c8cee2a2f0
#
_cell.length_a   1.000
_cell.length_b   1.000
_cell.length_c   1.000
_cell.angle_alpha   90.00
_cell.angle_beta   90.00
_cell.angle_gamma   90.00
#
_symmetry.space_group_name_H-M   'P 1'
#
loop_
_entity.id
_entity.type
_entity.pdbx_description
1 polymer ?
#
loop_
_entity_poly.entity_id
_entity_poly.type
_entity_poly.pdbx_seq_one_letter_code
_entity_poly.pdbx_strand_id
1 'polypeptide(L)'
;MFKIKISIAEDQLKYIKNNDNNEFEEHVKLKEWINSFPSTLEAQVVIWADKIAYITHDLEDFLRSPVYTDLKNTNDQIENELCEILSNLINKKIERVSDFNSRDLIRNIISNLITNSKNNINSIEDLTTNKVRDKTRKRYKENLSTDNIKNKTNKSDKDTKSNKDYLNALIINCEDPFRKNYYNLREFLNRHYIFSTRIQRCDKKAEIIVESIFTLLRGNYKLLPLDIRNEIDNVILKEIYKQNCVNSNDINDKIRCLSLKDRDDKIKEYKESNKKAYYAIIDRKVASYIATMTDSYAESMYKDLLGTRVDFIL
;
A
#
# COMPACT_ATOMS: atom_id res chain seq x y z
N MET A 1 0.47 -4.83 -2.03
CA MET A 1 1.29 -3.61 -1.84
C MET A 1 1.11 -2.94 -0.47
N PHE A 2 -0.11 -2.70 0.04
CA PHE A 2 -0.32 -2.06 1.36
C PHE A 2 0.21 -2.86 2.57
N LYS A 3 0.09 -4.20 2.61
CA LYS A 3 0.62 -5.04 3.70
C LYS A 3 2.15 -4.98 3.80
N ILE A 4 2.85 -4.91 2.68
CA ILE A 4 4.32 -4.81 2.65
C ILE A 4 4.77 -3.44 3.19
N LYS A 5 4.08 -2.35 2.85
CA LYS A 5 4.40 -1.01 3.38
C LYS A 5 4.16 -0.91 4.90
N ILE A 6 3.13 -1.56 5.43
CA ILE A 6 2.86 -1.57 6.89
C ILE A 6 3.89 -2.44 7.62
N SER A 7 4.26 -3.60 7.08
CA SER A 7 5.28 -4.48 7.68
C SER A 7 6.66 -3.81 7.70
N ILE A 8 7.07 -3.16 6.62
CA ILE A 8 8.32 -2.38 6.56
C ILE A 8 8.27 -1.23 7.57
N ALA A 9 7.15 -0.54 7.71
CA ALA A 9 6.99 0.53 8.68
C ALA A 9 7.03 0.00 10.14
N GLU A 10 6.47 -1.17 10.43
CA GLU A 10 6.52 -1.78 11.76
C GLU A 10 7.92 -2.27 12.13
N ASP A 11 8.66 -2.84 11.19
CA ASP A 11 10.04 -3.28 11.42
C ASP A 11 11.00 -2.09 11.53
N GLN A 12 10.78 -1.02 10.75
CA GLN A 12 11.49 0.25 10.92
C GLN A 12 11.15 0.90 12.26
N LEU A 13 9.91 0.88 12.71
CA LEU A 13 9.49 1.38 14.03
C LEU A 13 10.10 0.58 15.18
N LYS A 14 10.25 -0.75 15.03
CA LYS A 14 10.98 -1.57 16.00
C LYS A 14 12.48 -1.23 16.05
N TYR A 15 13.08 -0.95 14.89
CA TYR A 15 14.48 -0.58 14.79
C TYR A 15 14.77 0.75 15.49
N ILE A 16 13.93 1.75 15.27
CA ILE A 16 14.05 3.09 15.83
C ILE A 16 13.79 3.10 17.34
N LYS A 17 12.86 2.29 17.81
CA LYS A 17 12.51 2.16 19.24
C LYS A 17 13.68 1.68 20.12
N ASN A 18 14.70 1.10 19.51
CA ASN A 18 15.85 0.55 20.23
C ASN A 18 17.10 1.45 20.23
N ASN A 19 17.11 2.59 19.50
CA ASN A 19 18.35 3.30 19.23
C ASN A 19 18.42 4.80 19.53
N ASP A 20 17.30 5.53 19.85
CA ASP A 20 17.42 6.97 20.16
C ASP A 20 16.20 7.54 20.92
N ASN A 21 16.45 8.25 22.04
CA ASN A 21 15.38 8.81 22.88
C ASN A 21 14.69 10.04 22.27
N ASN A 22 15.34 10.80 21.37
CA ASN A 22 14.76 12.01 20.75
C ASN A 22 13.95 11.71 19.48
N GLU A 23 14.32 10.71 18.69
CA GLU A 23 13.51 10.20 17.57
C GLU A 23 12.25 9.49 18.08
N PHE A 24 12.27 8.97 19.32
CA PHE A 24 11.15 8.26 19.93
C PHE A 24 9.88 9.12 20.06
N GLU A 25 9.99 10.40 20.42
CA GLU A 25 8.82 11.29 20.53
C GLU A 25 8.18 11.61 19.18
N GLU A 26 8.96 11.82 18.13
CA GLU A 26 8.44 12.00 16.76
C GLU A 26 7.78 10.71 16.24
N HIS A 27 8.31 9.54 16.58
CA HIS A 27 7.76 8.26 16.15
C HIS A 27 6.53 7.82 16.94
N VAL A 28 6.42 8.18 18.19
CA VAL A 28 5.16 8.02 18.97
C VAL A 28 4.06 8.84 18.31
N LYS A 29 4.34 10.08 17.92
CA LYS A 29 3.41 10.92 17.15
C LYS A 29 3.06 10.29 15.79
N LEU A 30 4.04 9.72 15.07
CA LEU A 30 3.79 9.05 13.80
C LEU A 30 2.90 7.80 13.96
N LYS A 31 3.10 7.02 15.02
CA LYS A 31 2.27 5.86 15.35
C LYS A 31 0.85 6.26 15.75
N GLU A 32 0.70 7.36 16.48
CA GLU A 32 -0.60 7.95 16.76
C GLU A 32 -1.29 8.44 15.48
N TRP A 33 -0.55 8.99 14.50
CA TRP A 33 -1.07 9.42 13.21
C TRP A 33 -1.49 8.25 12.32
N ILE A 34 -0.69 7.17 12.25
CA ILE A 34 -1.00 5.96 11.49
C ILE A 34 -2.27 5.29 12.02
N ASN A 35 -2.48 5.30 13.34
CA ASN A 35 -3.64 4.71 14.00
C ASN A 35 -4.78 5.71 14.27
N SER A 36 -4.64 6.98 13.84
CA SER A 36 -5.68 7.98 14.05
C SER A 36 -6.67 8.00 12.90
N PHE A 37 -7.93 8.30 13.23
CA PHE A 37 -8.93 8.60 12.21
C PHE A 37 -8.55 9.89 11.46
N PRO A 38 -8.92 10.00 10.17
CA PRO A 38 -8.67 11.21 9.41
C PRO A 38 -9.37 12.40 10.10
N SER A 39 -8.55 13.39 10.46
CA SER A 39 -8.99 14.54 11.25
C SER A 39 -9.58 15.67 10.39
N THR A 40 -9.51 15.55 9.06
CA THR A 40 -10.09 16.54 8.13
C THR A 40 -11.07 15.86 7.18
N LEU A 41 -12.01 16.64 6.67
CA LEU A 41 -12.98 16.16 5.65
C LEU A 41 -12.27 15.84 4.34
N GLU A 42 -11.25 16.61 3.97
CA GLU A 42 -10.43 16.39 2.77
C GLU A 42 -9.72 15.02 2.83
N ALA A 43 -9.16 14.66 3.97
CA ALA A 43 -8.56 13.34 4.15
C ALA A 43 -9.58 12.20 3.98
N GLN A 44 -10.83 12.41 4.44
CA GLN A 44 -11.91 11.45 4.23
C GLN A 44 -12.34 11.36 2.76
N VAL A 45 -12.32 12.49 2.03
CA VAL A 45 -12.57 12.50 0.58
C VAL A 45 -11.50 11.71 -0.17
N VAL A 46 -10.23 11.88 0.20
CA VAL A 46 -9.11 11.13 -0.42
C VAL A 46 -9.26 9.62 -0.20
N ILE A 47 -9.71 9.20 0.98
CA ILE A 47 -10.00 7.78 1.26
C ILE A 47 -11.06 7.24 0.31
N TRP A 48 -12.16 7.98 0.11
CA TRP A 48 -13.20 7.54 -0.80
C TRP A 48 -12.78 7.58 -2.26
N ALA A 49 -12.01 8.58 -2.68
CA ALA A 49 -11.45 8.64 -4.03
C ALA A 49 -10.58 7.42 -4.34
N ASP A 50 -9.72 7.01 -3.40
CA ASP A 50 -8.94 5.78 -3.50
C ASP A 50 -9.84 4.54 -3.63
N LYS A 51 -10.88 4.43 -2.79
CA LYS A 51 -11.80 3.28 -2.83
C LYS A 51 -12.62 3.20 -4.11
N ILE A 52 -13.04 4.35 -4.66
CA ILE A 52 -13.76 4.42 -5.93
C ILE A 52 -12.83 4.00 -7.08
N ALA A 53 -11.61 4.52 -7.10
CA ALA A 53 -10.62 4.16 -8.11
C ALA A 53 -10.32 2.65 -8.09
N TYR A 54 -10.06 2.08 -6.91
CA TYR A 54 -9.79 0.65 -6.78
C TYR A 54 -10.94 -0.23 -7.28
N ILE A 55 -12.17 0.01 -6.80
CA ILE A 55 -13.28 -0.88 -7.16
C ILE A 55 -13.62 -0.81 -8.65
N THR A 56 -13.43 0.36 -9.27
CA THR A 56 -13.69 0.52 -10.71
C THR A 56 -12.59 -0.10 -11.56
N HIS A 57 -11.33 0.04 -11.17
CA HIS A 57 -10.22 -0.62 -11.86
C HIS A 57 -10.28 -2.14 -11.69
N ASP A 58 -10.51 -2.63 -10.48
CA ASP A 58 -10.65 -4.08 -10.24
C ASP A 58 -11.81 -4.68 -11.05
N LEU A 59 -12.92 -3.95 -11.18
CA LEU A 59 -14.04 -4.39 -12.00
C LEU A 59 -13.68 -4.42 -13.50
N GLU A 60 -13.06 -3.36 -14.02
CA GLU A 60 -12.62 -3.33 -15.42
C GLU A 60 -11.60 -4.42 -15.72
N ASP A 61 -10.64 -4.62 -14.83
CA ASP A 61 -9.62 -5.67 -14.98
C ASP A 61 -10.24 -7.06 -14.90
N PHE A 62 -11.20 -7.28 -13.98
CA PHE A 62 -11.96 -8.51 -13.92
C PHE A 62 -12.67 -8.79 -15.25
N LEU A 63 -13.42 -7.82 -15.77
CA LEU A 63 -14.20 -7.97 -17.00
C LEU A 63 -13.33 -8.23 -18.24
N ARG A 64 -12.09 -7.73 -18.27
CA ARG A 64 -11.11 -7.98 -19.33
C ARG A 64 -10.31 -9.27 -19.13
N SER A 65 -10.37 -9.84 -17.92
CA SER A 65 -9.52 -10.98 -17.56
C SER A 65 -10.04 -12.30 -18.12
N PRO A 66 -9.15 -13.26 -18.37
CA PRO A 66 -9.56 -14.64 -18.66
C PRO A 66 -10.35 -15.28 -17.51
N VAL A 67 -10.20 -14.79 -16.28
CA VAL A 67 -10.97 -15.27 -15.12
C VAL A 67 -12.46 -15.07 -15.32
N TYR A 68 -12.88 -13.89 -15.79
CA TYR A 68 -14.28 -13.61 -16.11
C TYR A 68 -14.81 -14.48 -17.24
N THR A 69 -14.02 -14.64 -18.31
CA THR A 69 -14.38 -15.49 -19.45
C THR A 69 -14.61 -16.95 -19.03
N ASP A 70 -13.70 -17.49 -18.21
CA ASP A 70 -13.80 -18.86 -17.70
C ASP A 70 -15.03 -19.04 -16.80
N LEU A 71 -15.27 -18.08 -15.91
CA LEU A 71 -16.43 -18.10 -15.00
C LEU A 71 -17.76 -18.00 -15.75
N LYS A 72 -17.86 -17.09 -16.72
CA LYS A 72 -19.07 -16.92 -17.54
C LYS A 72 -19.41 -18.19 -18.32
N ASN A 73 -18.41 -18.88 -18.87
CA ASN A 73 -18.61 -20.12 -19.62
C ASN A 73 -19.01 -21.31 -18.75
N THR A 74 -18.75 -21.25 -17.45
CA THR A 74 -19.04 -22.35 -16.51
C THR A 74 -20.29 -22.13 -15.68
N ASN A 75 -20.71 -20.87 -15.48
CA ASN A 75 -21.85 -20.55 -14.62
C ASN A 75 -22.52 -19.22 -14.99
N ASP A 76 -23.66 -19.29 -15.67
CA ASP A 76 -24.47 -18.13 -16.06
C ASP A 76 -24.99 -17.31 -14.86
N GLN A 77 -25.07 -17.88 -13.66
CA GLN A 77 -25.53 -17.17 -12.46
C GLN A 77 -24.59 -16.05 -12.04
N ILE A 78 -23.30 -16.17 -12.35
CA ILE A 78 -22.29 -15.15 -12.01
C ILE A 78 -22.52 -13.85 -12.76
N GLU A 79 -22.85 -13.92 -14.07
CA GLU A 79 -23.20 -12.72 -14.84
C GLU A 79 -24.48 -12.07 -14.32
N ASN A 80 -25.48 -12.87 -13.96
CA ASN A 80 -26.75 -12.37 -13.41
C ASN A 80 -26.53 -11.69 -12.05
N GLU A 81 -25.76 -12.28 -11.14
CA GLU A 81 -25.41 -11.69 -9.84
C GLU A 81 -24.69 -10.34 -10.05
N LEU A 82 -23.73 -10.28 -10.96
CA LEU A 82 -23.00 -9.03 -11.26
C LEU A 82 -23.93 -7.98 -11.85
N CYS A 83 -24.77 -8.33 -12.83
CA CYS A 83 -25.75 -7.41 -13.44
C CYS A 83 -26.73 -6.84 -12.40
N GLU A 84 -27.17 -7.65 -11.45
CA GLU A 84 -28.04 -7.19 -10.35
C GLU A 84 -27.32 -6.17 -9.46
N ILE A 85 -26.10 -6.49 -9.02
CA ILE A 85 -25.28 -5.59 -8.18
C ILE A 85 -25.06 -4.25 -8.90
N LEU A 86 -24.65 -4.30 -10.18
CA LEU A 86 -24.39 -3.11 -10.99
C LEU A 86 -25.66 -2.31 -11.24
N SER A 87 -26.77 -2.96 -11.52
CA SER A 87 -28.07 -2.28 -11.70
C SER A 87 -28.48 -1.48 -10.46
N ASN A 88 -28.27 -2.05 -9.28
CA ASN A 88 -28.55 -1.38 -8.00
C ASN A 88 -27.62 -0.20 -7.73
N LEU A 89 -26.34 -0.27 -8.18
CA LEU A 89 -25.36 0.81 -8.01
C LEU A 89 -25.55 1.95 -9.02
N ILE A 90 -25.98 1.64 -10.25
CA ILE A 90 -26.17 2.66 -11.30
C ILE A 90 -27.60 3.20 -11.30
N ASN A 91 -28.49 2.57 -10.55
CA ASN A 91 -29.91 2.87 -10.55
C ASN A 91 -30.55 2.78 -11.96
N LYS A 92 -30.08 1.81 -12.74
CA LYS A 92 -30.53 1.52 -14.11
C LYS A 92 -30.42 0.01 -14.35
N LYS A 93 -31.46 -0.59 -14.96
CA LYS A 93 -31.44 -2.01 -15.31
C LYS A 93 -30.30 -2.35 -16.28
N ILE A 94 -29.43 -3.27 -15.90
CA ILE A 94 -28.37 -3.87 -16.73
C ILE A 94 -28.76 -5.31 -16.97
N GLU A 95 -28.98 -5.68 -18.23
CA GLU A 95 -29.35 -7.04 -18.61
C GLU A 95 -28.14 -7.90 -18.96
N ARG A 96 -27.10 -7.26 -19.49
CA ARG A 96 -25.83 -7.89 -19.85
C ARG A 96 -24.67 -7.02 -19.38
N VAL A 97 -23.57 -7.63 -18.98
CA VAL A 97 -22.35 -6.91 -18.58
C VAL A 97 -21.81 -6.03 -19.73
N SER A 98 -22.07 -6.39 -21.01
CA SER A 98 -21.73 -5.56 -22.17
C SER A 98 -22.39 -4.17 -22.17
N ASP A 99 -23.52 -4.02 -21.48
CA ASP A 99 -24.28 -2.78 -21.41
C ASP A 99 -23.78 -1.85 -20.27
N PHE A 100 -22.81 -2.36 -19.49
CA PHE A 100 -22.21 -1.66 -18.38
C PHE A 100 -21.19 -0.60 -18.85
N ASN A 101 -21.22 0.58 -18.19
CA ASN A 101 -20.25 1.63 -18.38
C ASN A 101 -19.68 2.05 -17.01
N SER A 102 -18.37 1.92 -16.85
CA SER A 102 -17.66 2.27 -15.61
C SER A 102 -17.82 3.76 -15.24
N ARG A 103 -17.96 4.65 -16.22
CA ARG A 103 -18.19 6.09 -15.97
C ARG A 103 -19.53 6.34 -15.28
N ASP A 104 -20.57 5.56 -15.60
CA ASP A 104 -21.87 5.68 -14.95
C ASP A 104 -21.80 5.21 -13.50
N LEU A 105 -21.05 4.14 -13.22
CA LEU A 105 -20.77 3.67 -11.88
C LEU A 105 -20.05 4.75 -11.05
N ILE A 106 -18.95 5.29 -11.57
CA ILE A 106 -18.18 6.35 -10.90
C ILE A 106 -19.08 7.56 -10.60
N ARG A 107 -19.85 8.03 -11.60
CA ARG A 107 -20.76 9.17 -11.46
C ARG A 107 -21.78 8.94 -10.35
N ASN A 108 -22.40 7.78 -10.31
CA ASN A 108 -23.42 7.46 -9.30
C ASN A 108 -22.83 7.33 -7.89
N ILE A 109 -21.65 6.69 -7.74
CA ILE A 109 -20.96 6.63 -6.45
C ILE A 109 -20.63 8.05 -5.95
N ILE A 110 -20.05 8.88 -6.80
CA ILE A 110 -19.68 10.26 -6.45
C ILE A 110 -20.93 11.10 -6.12
N SER A 111 -22.00 11.00 -6.92
CA SER A 111 -23.24 11.74 -6.67
C SER A 111 -23.87 11.37 -5.33
N ASN A 112 -23.96 10.08 -5.01
CA ASN A 112 -24.47 9.60 -3.74
C ASN A 112 -23.58 10.05 -2.57
N LEU A 113 -22.26 9.93 -2.73
CA LEU A 113 -21.27 10.36 -1.75
C LEU A 113 -21.42 11.86 -1.43
N ILE A 114 -21.53 12.72 -2.45
CA ILE A 114 -21.70 14.17 -2.28
C ILE A 114 -23.01 14.47 -1.56
N THR A 115 -24.12 13.89 -2.00
CA THR A 115 -25.44 14.16 -1.45
C THR A 115 -25.50 13.78 0.03
N ASN A 116 -25.09 12.57 0.37
CA ASN A 116 -25.12 12.10 1.74
C ASN A 116 -24.12 12.84 2.63
N SER A 117 -22.92 13.14 2.11
CA SER A 117 -21.90 13.89 2.86
C SER A 117 -22.35 15.31 3.19
N LYS A 118 -23.07 16.01 2.27
CA LYS A 118 -23.65 17.31 2.56
C LYS A 118 -24.62 17.23 3.75
N ASN A 119 -25.49 16.23 3.78
CA ASN A 119 -26.41 16.01 4.88
C ASN A 119 -25.69 15.75 6.20
N ASN A 120 -24.64 14.94 6.15
CA ASN A 120 -23.80 14.64 7.33
C ASN A 120 -23.08 15.89 7.85
N ILE A 121 -22.52 16.71 6.96
CA ILE A 121 -21.80 17.94 7.30
C ILE A 121 -22.77 18.96 7.92
N ASN A 122 -23.93 19.17 7.33
CA ASN A 122 -24.95 20.09 7.84
C ASN A 122 -25.46 19.71 9.26
N SER A 123 -25.27 18.46 9.68
CA SER A 123 -25.58 18.00 11.03
C SER A 123 -24.48 18.29 12.06
N ILE A 124 -23.42 18.99 11.68
CA ILE A 124 -22.26 19.28 12.55
C ILE A 124 -22.16 20.81 12.70
N GLU A 125 -22.32 21.28 13.93
CA GLU A 125 -22.27 22.72 14.25
C GLU A 125 -20.87 23.35 14.08
N ASP A 126 -19.80 22.52 14.21
CA ASP A 126 -18.41 22.99 14.16
C ASP A 126 -17.52 21.94 13.45
N LEU A 127 -16.91 22.36 12.36
CA LEU A 127 -16.06 21.55 11.47
C LEU A 127 -14.56 21.61 11.81
N THR A 128 -14.19 21.98 13.03
CA THR A 128 -12.78 21.90 13.45
C THR A 128 -12.26 20.48 13.34
N THR A 129 -10.96 20.36 13.04
CA THR A 129 -10.29 19.04 12.83
C THR A 129 -10.46 18.11 14.03
N ASN A 130 -10.45 18.65 15.24
CA ASN A 130 -10.65 17.87 16.46
C ASN A 130 -12.06 17.30 16.53
N LYS A 131 -13.09 18.13 16.26
CA LYS A 131 -14.49 17.68 16.31
C LYS A 131 -14.82 16.69 15.20
N VAL A 132 -14.27 16.87 14.00
CA VAL A 132 -14.39 15.91 12.88
C VAL A 132 -13.81 14.56 13.29
N ARG A 133 -12.59 14.55 13.85
CA ARG A 133 -11.92 13.33 14.32
C ARG A 133 -12.69 12.65 15.46
N ASP A 134 -13.13 13.41 16.44
CA ASP A 134 -13.84 12.88 17.62
C ASP A 134 -15.21 12.30 17.21
N LYS A 135 -15.94 12.96 16.32
CA LYS A 135 -17.22 12.45 15.78
C LYS A 135 -17.01 11.16 14.97
N THR A 136 -15.96 11.10 14.14
CA THR A 136 -15.59 9.89 13.40
C THR A 136 -15.24 8.76 14.38
N ARG A 137 -14.43 9.02 15.40
CA ARG A 137 -14.07 8.04 16.44
C ARG A 137 -15.29 7.55 17.23
N LYS A 138 -16.22 8.44 17.55
CA LYS A 138 -17.45 8.08 18.25
C LYS A 138 -18.32 7.14 17.40
N ARG A 139 -18.57 7.49 16.13
CA ARG A 139 -19.31 6.64 15.18
C ARG A 139 -18.66 5.25 15.02
N TYR A 140 -17.33 5.19 14.95
CA TYR A 140 -16.61 3.92 14.86
C TYR A 140 -16.85 3.02 16.08
N LYS A 141 -16.80 3.59 17.30
CA LYS A 141 -17.06 2.86 18.54
C LYS A 141 -18.51 2.38 18.62
N GLU A 142 -19.46 3.18 18.18
CA GLU A 142 -20.89 2.85 18.14
C GLU A 142 -21.15 1.69 17.18
N ASN A 143 -20.53 1.69 15.99
CA ASN A 143 -20.64 0.61 15.02
C ASN A 143 -20.08 -0.71 15.58
N LEU A 144 -18.91 -0.68 16.24
CA LEU A 144 -18.32 -1.86 16.87
C LEU A 144 -19.21 -2.46 17.97
N SER A 145 -19.90 -1.63 18.75
CA SER A 145 -20.76 -2.10 19.82
C SER A 145 -22.04 -2.74 19.31
N THR A 146 -22.59 -2.26 18.19
CA THR A 146 -23.80 -2.83 17.56
C THR A 146 -23.51 -4.17 16.86
N ASP A 147 -22.32 -4.36 16.29
CA ASP A 147 -21.92 -5.61 15.63
C ASP A 147 -21.56 -6.73 16.60
N ASN A 148 -21.01 -6.40 17.77
CA ASN A 148 -20.74 -7.38 18.83
C ASN A 148 -22.02 -8.04 19.40
N ILE A 149 -23.18 -7.39 19.27
CA ILE A 149 -24.47 -7.93 19.70
C ILE A 149 -25.02 -8.90 18.64
N LYS A 150 -24.69 -8.73 17.34
CA LYS A 150 -25.25 -9.53 16.23
C LYS A 150 -24.44 -10.76 15.82
N ASN A 151 -23.16 -10.87 16.17
CA ASN A 151 -22.26 -11.90 15.65
C ASN A 151 -21.45 -12.64 16.73
N LYS A 152 -22.05 -13.63 17.40
CA LYS A 152 -21.31 -14.67 18.16
C LYS A 152 -20.83 -15.86 17.31
N THR A 153 -20.96 -15.81 16.00
CA THR A 153 -20.61 -16.94 15.12
C THR A 153 -19.70 -16.48 13.97
N ASN A 154 -18.55 -17.15 13.84
CA ASN A 154 -17.56 -17.19 12.77
C ASN A 154 -16.28 -16.34 12.91
N LYS A 155 -15.19 -17.09 13.15
CA LYS A 155 -13.83 -16.59 13.45
C LYS A 155 -12.96 -16.31 12.19
N SER A 156 -13.46 -16.42 10.95
CA SER A 156 -12.62 -16.47 9.74
C SER A 156 -12.37 -15.15 8.98
N ASP A 157 -13.04 -14.04 9.32
CA ASP A 157 -12.99 -12.82 8.49
C ASP A 157 -12.63 -11.52 9.28
N LYS A 158 -11.54 -11.54 10.05
CA LYS A 158 -11.15 -10.36 10.85
C LYS A 158 -10.72 -9.14 10.00
N ASP A 159 -10.04 -9.35 8.88
CA ASP A 159 -9.47 -8.25 8.09
C ASP A 159 -10.50 -7.52 7.21
N THR A 160 -11.54 -8.22 6.75
CA THR A 160 -12.62 -7.62 5.94
C THR A 160 -13.63 -6.87 6.80
N LYS A 161 -13.92 -7.34 8.02
CA LYS A 161 -14.81 -6.67 8.97
C LYS A 161 -14.25 -5.31 9.43
N SER A 162 -12.99 -5.25 9.82
CA SER A 162 -12.33 -4.01 10.29
C SER A 162 -12.42 -2.86 9.26
N ASN A 163 -12.31 -3.17 7.97
CA ASN A 163 -12.39 -2.16 6.91
C ASN A 163 -13.82 -1.65 6.64
N LYS A 164 -14.85 -2.51 6.77
CA LYS A 164 -16.26 -2.08 6.63
C LYS A 164 -16.63 -1.07 7.73
N ASP A 165 -16.26 -1.37 8.97
CA ASP A 165 -16.58 -0.54 10.14
C ASP A 165 -15.94 0.84 10.07
N TYR A 166 -14.70 0.90 9.57
CA TYR A 166 -13.98 2.16 9.43
C TYR A 166 -14.65 3.13 8.44
N LEU A 167 -14.99 2.68 7.23
CA LEU A 167 -15.64 3.53 6.24
C LEU A 167 -17.03 4.00 6.70
N ASN A 168 -17.76 3.15 7.43
CA ASN A 168 -19.07 3.48 7.97
C ASN A 168 -19.01 4.62 9.02
N ALA A 169 -17.87 4.81 9.66
CA ALA A 169 -17.68 5.86 10.66
C ALA A 169 -17.38 7.23 10.05
N LEU A 170 -16.95 7.31 8.77
CA LEU A 170 -16.59 8.58 8.14
C LEU A 170 -17.79 9.51 8.02
N ILE A 171 -17.54 10.82 8.08
CA ILE A 171 -18.53 11.86 7.83
C ILE A 171 -18.80 11.95 6.33
N ILE A 172 -17.72 11.93 5.53
CA ILE A 172 -17.79 11.77 4.08
C ILE A 172 -18.14 10.31 3.82
N ASN A 173 -19.37 10.03 3.43
CA ASN A 173 -19.87 8.66 3.28
C ASN A 173 -21.07 8.58 2.32
N CYS A 174 -21.29 7.39 1.77
CA CYS A 174 -22.50 7.06 1.03
C CYS A 174 -23.65 6.70 1.99
N GLU A 175 -24.90 6.87 1.55
CA GLU A 175 -26.08 6.43 2.29
C GLU A 175 -26.28 4.90 2.22
N ASP A 176 -27.00 4.33 3.18
CA ASP A 176 -27.64 3.03 3.03
C ASP A 176 -28.93 3.18 2.21
N PRO A 177 -29.29 2.32 1.27
CA PRO A 177 -28.71 1.02 0.92
C PRO A 177 -27.57 1.07 -0.11
N PHE A 178 -27.24 2.24 -0.67
CA PHE A 178 -26.21 2.38 -1.70
C PHE A 178 -24.84 1.83 -1.25
N ARG A 179 -24.44 2.19 -0.04
CA ARG A 179 -23.19 1.68 0.58
C ARG A 179 -23.19 0.16 0.68
N LYS A 180 -24.34 -0.47 0.98
CA LYS A 180 -24.46 -1.92 1.01
C LYS A 180 -24.17 -2.54 -0.36
N ASN A 181 -24.72 -1.95 -1.43
CA ASN A 181 -24.48 -2.43 -2.80
C ASN A 181 -23.01 -2.24 -3.23
N TYR A 182 -22.36 -1.16 -2.79
CA TYR A 182 -20.92 -0.98 -2.96
C TYR A 182 -20.11 -2.12 -2.30
N TYR A 183 -20.46 -2.51 -1.07
CA TYR A 183 -19.81 -3.64 -0.40
C TYR A 183 -20.13 -5.00 -1.07
N ASN A 184 -21.33 -5.18 -1.60
CA ASN A 184 -21.67 -6.37 -2.36
C ASN A 184 -20.80 -6.50 -3.62
N LEU A 185 -20.57 -5.41 -4.36
CA LEU A 185 -19.66 -5.41 -5.50
C LEU A 185 -18.23 -5.76 -5.08
N ARG A 186 -17.73 -5.15 -4.01
CA ARG A 186 -16.40 -5.45 -3.47
C ARG A 186 -16.26 -6.91 -3.05
N GLU A 187 -17.27 -7.46 -2.38
CA GLU A 187 -17.26 -8.85 -1.95
C GLU A 187 -17.34 -9.82 -3.15
N PHE A 188 -18.14 -9.47 -4.16
CA PHE A 188 -18.18 -10.20 -5.43
C PHE A 188 -16.80 -10.25 -6.09
N LEU A 189 -16.14 -9.09 -6.25
CA LEU A 189 -14.79 -9.01 -6.85
C LEU A 189 -13.75 -9.76 -6.02
N ASN A 190 -13.79 -9.66 -4.70
CA ASN A 190 -12.88 -10.42 -3.84
C ASN A 190 -13.06 -11.93 -4.07
N ARG A 191 -14.30 -12.43 -4.07
CA ARG A 191 -14.62 -13.87 -4.20
C ARG A 191 -14.22 -14.41 -5.56
N HIS A 192 -14.57 -13.70 -6.63
CA HIS A 192 -14.46 -14.22 -7.99
C HIS A 192 -13.20 -13.80 -8.73
N TYR A 193 -12.55 -12.71 -8.33
CA TYR A 193 -11.38 -12.16 -8.99
C TYR A 193 -10.13 -12.17 -8.12
N ILE A 194 -10.11 -11.37 -7.06
CA ILE A 194 -8.90 -11.14 -6.25
C ILE A 194 -8.39 -12.43 -5.60
N PHE A 195 -9.29 -13.27 -5.04
CA PHE A 195 -8.92 -14.55 -4.44
C PHE A 195 -8.95 -15.74 -5.43
N SER A 196 -9.11 -15.47 -6.74
CA SER A 196 -9.01 -16.53 -7.74
C SER A 196 -7.57 -17.11 -7.76
N THR A 197 -7.47 -18.41 -8.02
CA THR A 197 -6.18 -19.12 -8.08
C THR A 197 -5.20 -18.46 -9.05
N ARG A 198 -5.71 -17.90 -10.15
CA ARG A 198 -4.89 -17.23 -11.16
C ARG A 198 -4.25 -15.97 -10.63
N ILE A 199 -5.01 -15.10 -9.99
CA ILE A 199 -4.50 -13.86 -9.39
C ILE A 199 -3.55 -14.17 -8.23
N GLN A 200 -3.91 -15.12 -7.35
CA GLN A 200 -3.04 -15.53 -6.24
C GLN A 200 -1.68 -16.09 -6.71
N ARG A 201 -1.64 -16.78 -7.86
CA ARG A 201 -0.38 -17.21 -8.47
C ARG A 201 0.44 -16.04 -9.01
N CYS A 202 -0.20 -15.04 -9.61
CA CYS A 202 0.48 -13.83 -10.08
C CYS A 202 1.06 -13.03 -8.90
N ASP A 203 0.29 -12.86 -7.82
CA ASP A 203 0.75 -12.17 -6.61
C ASP A 203 1.95 -12.88 -5.98
N LYS A 204 1.88 -14.22 -5.88
CA LYS A 204 2.99 -15.00 -5.33
C LYS A 204 4.24 -14.95 -6.21
N LYS A 205 4.07 -14.94 -7.54
CA LYS A 205 5.19 -14.73 -8.46
C LYS A 205 5.84 -13.37 -8.27
N ALA A 206 5.04 -12.30 -8.15
CA ALA A 206 5.54 -10.95 -7.91
C ALA A 206 6.30 -10.83 -6.58
N GLU A 207 5.76 -11.45 -5.52
CA GLU A 207 6.43 -11.53 -4.21
C GLU A 207 7.82 -12.18 -4.33
N ILE A 208 7.89 -13.35 -4.98
CA ILE A 208 9.16 -14.08 -5.19
C ILE A 208 10.17 -13.23 -5.97
N ILE A 209 9.73 -12.55 -7.03
CA ILE A 209 10.59 -11.69 -7.85
C ILE A 209 11.20 -10.58 -6.99
N VAL A 210 10.36 -9.84 -6.26
CA VAL A 210 10.79 -8.72 -5.42
C VAL A 210 11.72 -9.17 -4.30
N GLU A 211 11.37 -10.24 -3.58
CA GLU A 211 12.20 -10.78 -2.50
C GLU A 211 13.55 -11.28 -3.01
N SER A 212 13.57 -11.94 -4.17
CA SER A 212 14.82 -12.46 -4.76
C SER A 212 15.74 -11.32 -5.19
N ILE A 213 15.22 -10.31 -5.90
CA ILE A 213 15.99 -9.13 -6.31
C ILE A 213 16.53 -8.41 -5.06
N PHE A 214 15.69 -8.18 -4.05
CA PHE A 214 16.10 -7.53 -2.81
C PHE A 214 17.23 -8.28 -2.12
N THR A 215 17.09 -9.60 -1.98
CA THR A 215 18.09 -10.45 -1.31
C THR A 215 19.43 -10.42 -2.03
N LEU A 216 19.43 -10.52 -3.35
CA LEU A 216 20.64 -10.48 -4.16
C LEU A 216 21.35 -9.12 -4.09
N LEU A 217 20.60 -8.03 -4.31
CA LEU A 217 21.16 -6.68 -4.26
C LEU A 217 21.62 -6.28 -2.85
N ARG A 218 20.92 -6.73 -1.81
CA ARG A 218 21.35 -6.58 -0.41
C ARG A 218 22.64 -7.32 -0.12
N GLY A 219 22.79 -8.53 -0.64
CA GLY A 219 23.98 -9.33 -0.48
C GLY A 219 25.19 -8.74 -1.20
N ASN A 220 24.95 -8.16 -2.36
CA ASN A 220 25.98 -7.51 -3.18
C ASN A 220 25.40 -6.28 -3.90
N TYR A 221 25.42 -5.12 -3.22
CA TYR A 221 24.96 -3.86 -3.80
C TYR A 221 25.80 -3.36 -4.98
N LYS A 222 26.96 -3.97 -5.24
CA LYS A 222 27.78 -3.70 -6.45
C LYS A 222 27.09 -4.17 -7.75
N LEU A 223 25.99 -4.92 -7.66
CA LEU A 223 25.09 -5.25 -8.78
C LEU A 223 24.16 -4.10 -9.19
N LEU A 224 24.05 -3.05 -8.36
CA LEU A 224 23.28 -1.85 -8.67
C LEU A 224 23.97 -0.98 -9.72
N PRO A 225 23.24 -0.08 -10.41
CA PRO A 225 23.81 0.97 -11.25
C PRO A 225 24.85 1.81 -10.52
N LEU A 226 25.82 2.35 -11.25
CA LEU A 226 26.98 3.03 -10.68
C LEU A 226 26.61 4.26 -9.84
N ASP A 227 25.60 5.01 -10.25
CA ASP A 227 25.08 6.18 -9.55
C ASP A 227 24.51 5.78 -8.18
N ILE A 228 23.71 4.73 -8.11
CA ILE A 228 23.15 4.23 -6.85
C ILE A 228 24.25 3.67 -5.93
N ARG A 229 25.23 2.95 -6.50
CA ARG A 229 26.39 2.47 -5.73
C ARG A 229 27.15 3.63 -5.09
N ASN A 230 27.45 4.65 -5.88
CA ASN A 230 28.14 5.84 -5.40
C ASN A 230 27.35 6.57 -4.29
N GLU A 231 26.01 6.60 -4.40
CA GLU A 231 25.17 7.14 -3.33
C GLU A 231 25.30 6.33 -2.04
N ILE A 232 25.27 4.99 -2.13
CA ILE A 232 25.43 4.12 -0.97
C ILE A 232 26.80 4.34 -0.31
N ASP A 233 27.87 4.30 -1.10
CA ASP A 233 29.23 4.51 -0.62
C ASP A 233 29.37 5.88 0.06
N ASN A 234 28.83 6.94 -0.54
CA ASN A 234 28.86 8.28 0.06
C ASN A 234 28.08 8.36 1.38
N VAL A 235 26.93 7.69 1.49
CA VAL A 235 26.16 7.64 2.75
C VAL A 235 26.95 6.93 3.83
N ILE A 236 27.54 5.77 3.52
CA ILE A 236 28.37 4.99 4.47
C ILE A 236 29.60 5.84 4.91
N LEU A 237 30.30 6.47 3.97
CA LEU A 237 31.47 7.29 4.28
C LEU A 237 31.08 8.52 5.12
N LYS A 238 29.92 9.11 4.88
CA LYS A 238 29.40 10.21 5.74
C LYS A 238 29.16 9.72 7.16
N GLU A 239 28.57 8.56 7.36
CA GLU A 239 28.37 8.01 8.72
C GLU A 239 29.72 7.72 9.43
N ILE A 240 30.73 7.20 8.72
CA ILE A 240 32.08 6.99 9.27
C ILE A 240 32.69 8.31 9.76
N TYR A 241 32.56 9.38 8.98
CA TYR A 241 33.18 10.67 9.32
C TYR A 241 32.36 11.55 10.27
N LYS A 242 31.04 11.30 10.39
CA LYS A 242 30.14 12.06 11.26
C LYS A 242 30.54 11.99 12.74
N GLN A 243 31.11 10.86 13.16
CA GLN A 243 31.61 10.67 14.52
C GLN A 243 32.84 11.51 14.85
N ASN A 244 33.59 11.98 13.83
CA ASN A 244 34.90 12.63 13.97
C ASN A 244 34.96 14.08 13.44
N CYS A 245 33.88 14.64 12.92
CA CYS A 245 33.85 15.98 12.29
C CYS A 245 32.62 16.78 12.73
N VAL A 246 32.86 18.05 13.05
CA VAL A 246 31.81 18.97 13.54
C VAL A 246 31.02 19.61 12.37
N ASN A 247 31.64 19.77 11.17
CA ASN A 247 31.05 20.46 10.02
C ASN A 247 30.82 19.52 8.83
N SER A 248 29.65 19.64 8.21
CA SER A 248 29.27 18.82 7.04
C SER A 248 30.10 19.08 5.78
N ASN A 249 30.66 20.30 5.63
CA ASN A 249 31.54 20.64 4.51
C ASN A 249 32.89 19.93 4.60
N ASP A 250 33.49 19.87 5.79
CA ASP A 250 34.74 19.14 6.05
C ASP A 250 34.61 17.63 5.74
N ILE A 251 33.44 17.05 5.95
CA ILE A 251 33.15 15.63 5.64
C ILE A 251 33.18 15.41 4.12
N ASN A 252 32.51 16.24 3.35
CA ASN A 252 32.49 16.13 1.90
C ASN A 252 33.87 16.28 1.26
N ASP A 253 34.67 17.20 1.75
CA ASP A 253 36.02 17.39 1.24
C ASP A 253 36.94 16.23 1.60
N LYS A 254 36.84 15.67 2.80
CA LYS A 254 37.57 14.47 3.19
C LYS A 254 37.20 13.27 2.30
N ILE A 255 35.89 13.10 2.00
CA ILE A 255 35.42 12.02 1.14
C ILE A 255 35.96 12.18 -0.30
N ARG A 256 36.00 13.42 -0.82
CA ARG A 256 36.55 13.73 -2.16
C ARG A 256 38.00 13.40 -2.31
N CYS A 257 38.81 13.59 -1.26
CA CYS A 257 40.24 13.31 -1.25
C CYS A 257 40.60 11.82 -1.17
N LEU A 258 39.62 10.92 -0.87
CA LEU A 258 39.90 9.51 -0.76
C LEU A 258 40.11 8.86 -2.15
N SER A 259 41.13 8.02 -2.28
CA SER A 259 41.26 7.10 -3.40
C SER A 259 40.14 6.05 -3.38
N LEU A 260 39.88 5.42 -4.53
CA LEU A 260 38.87 4.34 -4.61
C LEU A 260 39.22 3.19 -3.66
N LYS A 261 40.50 2.84 -3.54
CA LYS A 261 40.97 1.79 -2.62
C LYS A 261 40.68 2.16 -1.16
N ASP A 262 41.03 3.39 -0.75
CA ASP A 262 40.80 3.84 0.63
C ASP A 262 39.29 3.89 0.97
N ARG A 263 38.43 4.19 0.01
CA ARG A 263 36.98 4.15 0.19
C ARG A 263 36.51 2.72 0.43
N ASP A 264 36.93 1.76 -0.41
CA ASP A 264 36.55 0.35 -0.28
C ASP A 264 37.06 -0.23 1.06
N ASP A 265 38.27 0.08 1.48
CA ASP A 265 38.87 -0.39 2.74
C ASP A 265 38.07 0.15 3.95
N LYS A 266 37.72 1.44 3.96
CA LYS A 266 36.93 2.05 5.03
C LYS A 266 35.50 1.49 5.10
N ILE A 267 34.87 1.28 3.95
CA ILE A 267 33.53 0.68 3.89
C ILE A 267 33.55 -0.77 4.42
N LYS A 268 34.60 -1.52 4.12
CA LYS A 268 34.79 -2.87 4.62
C LYS A 268 34.98 -2.90 6.14
N GLU A 269 35.82 -2.03 6.68
CA GLU A 269 36.02 -1.86 8.12
C GLU A 269 34.70 -1.49 8.84
N TYR A 270 33.95 -0.54 8.27
CA TYR A 270 32.66 -0.12 8.80
C TYR A 270 31.64 -1.27 8.79
N LYS A 271 31.62 -2.09 7.73
CA LYS A 271 30.76 -3.29 7.66
C LYS A 271 31.08 -4.29 8.78
N GLU A 272 32.35 -4.47 9.11
CA GLU A 272 32.76 -5.39 10.16
C GLU A 272 32.43 -4.86 11.56
N SER A 273 32.67 -3.56 11.81
CA SER A 273 32.47 -2.92 13.11
C SER A 273 31.02 -2.52 13.39
N ASN A 274 30.25 -2.14 12.34
CA ASN A 274 28.90 -1.61 12.44
C ASN A 274 27.90 -2.31 11.53
N LYS A 275 27.91 -3.65 11.54
CA LYS A 275 27.13 -4.50 10.62
C LYS A 275 25.66 -4.11 10.52
N LYS A 276 25.01 -3.76 11.64
CA LYS A 276 23.59 -3.40 11.67
C LYS A 276 23.32 -2.08 10.94
N ALA A 277 24.11 -1.04 11.20
CA ALA A 277 23.98 0.25 10.55
C ALA A 277 24.32 0.17 9.05
N TYR A 278 25.36 -0.59 8.71
CA TYR A 278 25.74 -0.86 7.32
C TYR A 278 24.57 -1.47 6.52
N TYR A 279 23.97 -2.55 7.01
CA TYR A 279 22.83 -3.17 6.30
C TYR A 279 21.59 -2.30 6.31
N ALA A 280 21.34 -1.47 7.32
CA ALA A 280 20.21 -0.55 7.32
C ALA A 280 20.31 0.51 6.20
N ILE A 281 21.53 0.99 5.90
CA ILE A 281 21.76 1.90 4.77
C ILE A 281 21.48 1.19 3.44
N ILE A 282 22.03 -0.01 3.26
CA ILE A 282 21.84 -0.81 2.05
C ILE A 282 20.38 -1.17 1.85
N ASP A 283 19.71 -1.70 2.87
CA ASP A 283 18.31 -2.10 2.83
C ASP A 283 17.41 -0.97 2.38
N ARG A 284 17.62 0.25 2.92
CA ARG A 284 16.86 1.44 2.53
C ARG A 284 17.09 1.81 1.06
N LYS A 285 18.33 1.82 0.60
CA LYS A 285 18.69 2.20 -0.77
C LYS A 285 18.23 1.16 -1.79
N VAL A 286 18.42 -0.13 -1.50
CA VAL A 286 17.92 -1.24 -2.34
C VAL A 286 16.40 -1.22 -2.41
N ALA A 287 15.70 -1.07 -1.29
CA ALA A 287 14.25 -0.97 -1.28
C ALA A 287 13.74 0.25 -2.08
N SER A 288 14.40 1.40 -1.94
CA SER A 288 14.09 2.60 -2.72
C SER A 288 14.28 2.38 -4.22
N TYR A 289 15.37 1.72 -4.61
CA TYR A 289 15.64 1.40 -6.01
C TYR A 289 14.59 0.45 -6.60
N ILE A 290 14.26 -0.63 -5.88
CA ILE A 290 13.22 -1.57 -6.32
C ILE A 290 11.85 -0.89 -6.42
N ALA A 291 11.53 0.03 -5.52
CA ALA A 291 10.26 0.76 -5.53
C ALA A 291 10.07 1.68 -6.75
N THR A 292 11.15 2.01 -7.46
CA THR A 292 11.10 2.80 -8.71
C THR A 292 11.02 1.95 -9.98
N MET A 293 11.12 0.61 -9.86
CA MET A 293 11.04 -0.29 -11.01
C MET A 293 9.62 -0.39 -11.55
N THR A 294 9.50 -0.51 -12.86
CA THR A 294 8.29 -1.05 -13.49
C THR A 294 8.25 -2.57 -13.34
N ASP A 295 7.06 -3.17 -13.44
CA ASP A 295 6.90 -4.63 -13.38
C ASP A 295 7.76 -5.34 -14.42
N SER A 296 7.76 -4.83 -15.66
CA SER A 296 8.55 -5.38 -16.77
C SER A 296 10.06 -5.31 -16.50
N TYR A 297 10.52 -4.22 -15.87
CA TYR A 297 11.93 -4.07 -15.51
C TYR A 297 12.33 -5.04 -14.40
N ALA A 298 11.48 -5.18 -13.37
CA ALA A 298 11.72 -6.13 -12.29
C ALA A 298 11.75 -7.60 -12.81
N GLU A 299 10.83 -7.96 -13.72
CA GLU A 299 10.87 -9.28 -14.36
C GLU A 299 12.14 -9.50 -15.21
N SER A 300 12.58 -8.48 -15.94
CA SER A 300 13.83 -8.56 -16.73
C SER A 300 15.03 -8.73 -15.80
N MET A 301 15.16 -7.89 -14.78
CA MET A 301 16.25 -7.98 -13.81
C MET A 301 16.26 -9.34 -13.07
N TYR A 302 15.09 -9.86 -12.71
CA TYR A 302 14.99 -11.19 -12.11
C TYR A 302 15.51 -12.28 -13.06
N LYS A 303 15.17 -12.20 -14.36
CA LYS A 303 15.66 -13.13 -15.38
C LYS A 303 17.17 -12.99 -15.59
N ASP A 304 17.69 -11.78 -15.60
CA ASP A 304 19.13 -11.51 -15.77
C ASP A 304 19.95 -12.03 -14.59
N LEU A 305 19.44 -11.93 -13.36
CA LEU A 305 20.15 -12.33 -12.14
C LEU A 305 19.98 -13.83 -11.80
N LEU A 306 18.82 -14.42 -12.11
CA LEU A 306 18.44 -15.78 -11.70
C LEU A 306 17.98 -16.69 -12.84
N GLY A 307 17.85 -16.16 -14.05
CA GLY A 307 17.40 -16.92 -15.21
C GLY A 307 18.38 -18.04 -15.59
N THR A 308 17.83 -19.12 -16.14
CA THR A 308 18.62 -20.30 -16.58
C THR A 308 19.34 -20.08 -17.91
N ARG A 309 19.07 -18.99 -18.64
CA ARG A 309 19.85 -18.60 -19.84
C ARG A 309 21.04 -17.76 -19.41
N VAL A 310 22.18 -18.40 -19.42
CA VAL A 310 23.46 -17.72 -19.33
C VAL A 310 23.81 -17.23 -20.74
N ASP A 311 23.15 -16.18 -21.20
CA ASP A 311 23.66 -15.40 -22.32
C ASP A 311 24.77 -14.52 -21.73
N PHE A 312 25.99 -15.02 -21.79
CA PHE A 312 27.16 -14.18 -21.51
C PHE A 312 27.24 -13.13 -22.61
N ILE A 313 26.73 -11.94 -22.31
CA ILE A 313 27.06 -10.75 -23.09
C ILE A 313 28.47 -10.35 -22.68
N LEU A 314 29.45 -10.78 -23.47
CA LEU A 314 30.80 -10.26 -23.44
C LEU A 314 30.82 -8.87 -24.09
#